data_5784d607b9fd96d8a0692466898da708
#
_entry.id   5784d607b9fd96d8a0692466898da708
#
_cell.length_a   1.000
_cell.length_b   1.000
_cell.length_c   1.000
_cell.angle_alpha   90.00
_cell.angle_beta   90.00
_cell.angle_gamma   90.00
#
_symmetry.space_group_name_H-M   'P 1'
#
loop_
_entity.id
_entity.type
_entity.pdbx_description
1 polymer ?
#
loop_
_entity_poly.entity_id
_entity_poly.type
_entity_poly.pdbx_seq_one_letter_code
_entity_poly.pdbx_strand_id
1 'polypeptide(L)'
;TKNIYFILPLIMIGCNNLSTIDVDLSNSLIIPNKYSINYTKNKLEIDGKDDELDWDKALKTNDFIDIANNQKPLQKTYMKMLWDDKNLYIYARLYEKHIWGNITKRDAVIFKNNDFEIFLKPSTYYSNYGELEINALGTVWDLLLDKPYRLGGKANTKWNINNLKSSVYISGTLNKSNDEDNFWSCEISIPLNEILKINGNNFDNVKAGDMWRANFSRVQWEHDLIDGNYSRKKDDGKLKREYNWVWSRQGQINMHIPENWGFIYFN
;
A
#
# COMPACT_ATOMS: atom_id res chain seq x y z
N THR A 1 -45.15 2.47 75.86
CA THR A 1 -43.99 2.55 74.95
C THR A 1 -43.79 1.21 74.31
N LYS A 2 -44.21 1.08 73.00
CA LYS A 2 -44.01 -0.10 72.15
C LYS A 2 -42.78 0.08 71.31
N ASN A 3 -41.75 -0.68 71.46
CA ASN A 3 -40.61 -0.73 70.57
C ASN A 3 -40.96 -1.59 69.36
N ILE A 4 -40.90 -0.95 68.14
CA ILE A 4 -41.02 -1.64 66.84
C ILE A 4 -39.63 -1.85 66.33
N TYR A 5 -39.22 -3.14 66.22
CA TYR A 5 -37.99 -3.51 65.54
C TYR A 5 -38.29 -3.71 64.09
N PHE A 6 -37.64 -2.89 63.24
CA PHE A 6 -37.58 -3.08 61.77
C PHE A 6 -36.49 -4.11 61.47
N ILE A 7 -36.89 -5.24 60.93
CA ILE A 7 -35.98 -6.22 60.34
C ILE A 7 -35.80 -5.85 58.87
N LEU A 8 -34.62 -5.41 58.49
CA LEU A 8 -34.23 -5.20 57.11
C LEU A 8 -33.85 -6.55 56.49
N PRO A 9 -34.40 -6.95 55.33
CA PRO A 9 -33.94 -8.16 54.68
C PRO A 9 -32.58 -7.90 53.99
N LEU A 10 -31.60 -8.71 54.31
CA LEU A 10 -30.29 -8.77 53.69
C LEU A 10 -30.45 -9.38 52.29
N ILE A 11 -30.42 -8.56 51.23
CA ILE A 11 -30.38 -9.03 49.85
C ILE A 11 -28.95 -9.48 49.58
N MET A 12 -28.72 -10.77 49.51
CA MET A 12 -27.48 -11.34 48.98
C MET A 12 -27.49 -11.19 47.47
N ILE A 13 -26.72 -10.20 46.99
CA ILE A 13 -26.42 -10.08 45.56
C ILE A 13 -25.41 -11.17 45.21
N GLY A 14 -25.87 -12.19 44.51
CA GLY A 14 -24.98 -13.22 43.97
C GLY A 14 -23.99 -12.60 43.01
N CYS A 15 -22.70 -12.81 43.27
CA CYS A 15 -21.65 -12.56 42.30
C CYS A 15 -21.86 -13.44 41.07
N ASN A 16 -22.52 -12.93 40.06
CA ASN A 16 -22.46 -13.53 38.72
C ASN A 16 -21.03 -13.41 38.22
N ASN A 17 -20.43 -14.53 37.88
CA ASN A 17 -19.14 -14.59 37.18
C ASN A 17 -19.18 -13.66 35.96
N LEU A 18 -18.58 -12.50 36.09
CA LEU A 18 -18.15 -11.70 34.95
C LEU A 18 -17.05 -12.53 34.25
N SER A 19 -17.42 -13.29 33.23
CA SER A 19 -16.44 -13.79 32.29
C SER A 19 -15.74 -12.58 31.73
N THR A 20 -14.48 -12.39 32.07
CA THR A 20 -13.60 -11.46 31.41
C THR A 20 -13.55 -11.90 29.94
N ILE A 21 -14.21 -11.16 29.07
CA ILE A 21 -14.00 -11.27 27.64
C ILE A 21 -12.59 -10.71 27.45
N ASP A 22 -11.60 -11.59 27.34
CA ASP A 22 -10.28 -11.23 26.86
C ASP A 22 -10.45 -10.78 25.39
N VAL A 23 -10.74 -9.50 25.22
CA VAL A 23 -10.67 -8.87 23.91
C VAL A 23 -9.19 -8.80 23.55
N ASP A 24 -8.74 -9.63 22.63
CA ASP A 24 -7.40 -9.52 22.07
C ASP A 24 -7.27 -8.18 21.34
N LEU A 25 -6.89 -7.15 22.09
CA LEU A 25 -6.67 -5.79 21.60
C LEU A 25 -5.48 -5.70 20.64
N SER A 26 -4.61 -6.73 20.57
CA SER A 26 -3.43 -6.73 19.71
C SER A 26 -3.80 -6.69 18.22
N ASN A 27 -4.94 -7.27 17.84
CA ASN A 27 -5.48 -7.22 16.49
C ASN A 27 -6.32 -5.96 16.19
N SER A 28 -6.75 -5.23 17.20
CA SER A 28 -7.59 -4.03 17.03
C SER A 28 -6.78 -2.75 16.89
N LEU A 29 -5.58 -2.67 17.47
CA LEU A 29 -4.74 -1.50 17.41
C LEU A 29 -3.92 -1.48 16.11
N ILE A 30 -4.19 -0.51 15.25
CA ILE A 30 -3.40 -0.27 14.04
C ILE A 30 -2.31 0.73 14.38
N ILE A 31 -1.06 0.27 14.32
CA ILE A 31 0.12 1.11 14.50
C ILE A 31 0.72 1.35 13.11
N PRO A 32 0.61 2.59 12.58
CA PRO A 32 1.19 2.91 11.28
C PRO A 32 2.70 2.71 11.24
N ASN A 33 3.17 2.11 10.16
CA ASN A 33 4.61 1.95 9.92
C ASN A 33 5.30 3.31 9.72
N LYS A 34 6.61 3.32 9.92
CA LYS A 34 7.46 4.50 9.72
C LYS A 34 8.64 4.13 8.83
N TYR A 35 9.01 5.04 7.94
CA TYR A 35 10.16 4.86 7.06
C TYR A 35 10.94 6.18 6.95
N SER A 36 12.24 6.10 7.14
CA SER A 36 13.17 7.23 6.94
C SER A 36 13.77 7.13 5.55
N ILE A 37 13.51 8.13 4.72
CA ILE A 37 13.98 8.20 3.34
C ILE A 37 15.32 8.92 3.33
N ASN A 38 16.38 8.25 2.93
CA ASN A 38 17.71 8.84 2.85
C ASN A 38 17.85 9.69 1.59
N TYR A 39 18.56 10.81 1.72
CA TYR A 39 18.89 11.69 0.60
C TYR A 39 19.98 11.06 -0.28
N THR A 40 19.82 11.18 -1.60
CA THR A 40 20.84 10.82 -2.58
C THR A 40 21.32 12.05 -3.36
N LYS A 41 22.64 12.15 -3.58
CA LYS A 41 23.23 13.19 -4.44
C LYS A 41 23.40 12.73 -5.88
N ASN A 42 23.31 11.43 -6.11
CA ASN A 42 23.55 10.84 -7.40
C ASN A 42 22.23 10.70 -8.15
N LYS A 43 22.29 10.88 -9.45
CA LYS A 43 21.15 10.60 -10.32
C LYS A 43 21.03 9.08 -10.47
N LEU A 44 19.83 8.56 -10.19
CA LEU A 44 19.52 7.16 -10.42
C LEU A 44 19.09 6.95 -11.88
N GLU A 45 19.48 5.83 -12.45
CA GLU A 45 18.96 5.33 -13.73
C GLU A 45 17.69 4.51 -13.44
N ILE A 46 16.59 4.90 -14.03
CA ILE A 46 15.32 4.22 -13.76
C ILE A 46 15.19 3.05 -14.74
N ASP A 47 15.74 1.89 -14.35
CA ASP A 47 15.79 0.68 -15.17
C ASP A 47 15.04 -0.51 -14.56
N GLY A 48 14.48 -0.35 -13.36
CA GLY A 48 13.71 -1.35 -12.64
C GLY A 48 14.52 -2.18 -11.66
N LYS A 49 15.81 -1.87 -11.47
CA LYS A 49 16.71 -2.58 -10.56
C LYS A 49 17.13 -1.70 -9.38
N ASP A 50 17.74 -2.33 -8.39
CA ASP A 50 18.32 -1.66 -7.21
C ASP A 50 19.83 -1.92 -7.12
N ASP A 51 20.52 -1.88 -8.27
CA ASP A 51 21.94 -2.22 -8.38
C ASP A 51 22.88 -1.02 -8.31
N GLU A 52 22.39 0.24 -8.27
CA GLU A 52 23.23 1.38 -7.96
C GLU A 52 23.59 1.44 -6.47
N LEU A 53 24.81 1.86 -6.17
CA LEU A 53 25.35 1.95 -4.81
C LEU A 53 24.50 2.80 -3.84
N ASP A 54 23.68 3.71 -4.36
CA ASP A 54 22.79 4.50 -3.52
C ASP A 54 21.64 3.68 -2.94
N TRP A 55 21.16 2.66 -3.67
CA TRP A 55 20.14 1.75 -3.17
C TRP A 55 20.65 0.88 -2.00
N ASP A 56 21.96 0.68 -1.84
CA ASP A 56 22.53 0.03 -0.66
C ASP A 56 22.34 0.86 0.62
N LYS A 57 22.21 2.17 0.49
CA LYS A 57 21.97 3.10 1.60
C LYS A 57 20.50 3.22 1.97
N ALA A 58 19.59 2.80 1.08
CA ALA A 58 18.16 2.83 1.33
C ALA A 58 17.74 1.70 2.28
N LEU A 59 16.95 2.04 3.28
CA LEU A 59 16.40 1.05 4.19
C LEU A 59 15.44 0.14 3.45
N LYS A 60 15.67 -1.17 3.53
CA LYS A 60 14.69 -2.15 3.07
C LYS A 60 13.55 -2.24 4.09
N THR A 61 12.30 -2.19 3.63
CA THR A 61 11.15 -2.45 4.51
C THR A 61 11.11 -3.91 4.97
N ASN A 62 10.39 -4.19 6.03
CA ASN A 62 9.89 -5.54 6.26
C ASN A 62 9.03 -6.00 5.08
N ASP A 63 8.88 -7.32 4.93
CA ASP A 63 7.95 -7.87 3.95
C ASP A 63 6.53 -7.33 4.23
N PHE A 64 5.77 -7.08 3.17
CA PHE A 64 4.38 -6.66 3.27
C PHE A 64 3.55 -7.71 4.02
N ILE A 65 2.44 -7.29 4.58
CA ILE A 65 1.49 -8.12 5.33
C ILE A 65 0.09 -8.02 4.71
N ASP A 66 -0.82 -8.90 5.12
CA ASP A 66 -2.22 -8.79 4.71
C ASP A 66 -2.83 -7.45 5.15
N ILE A 67 -3.64 -6.85 4.28
CA ILE A 67 -4.23 -5.52 4.50
C ILE A 67 -5.13 -5.45 5.74
N ALA A 68 -5.86 -6.51 6.05
CA ALA A 68 -6.84 -6.52 7.13
C ALA A 68 -6.28 -7.04 8.46
N ASN A 69 -5.24 -7.89 8.41
CA ASN A 69 -4.69 -8.56 9.58
C ASN A 69 -3.15 -8.64 9.50
N ASN A 70 -2.52 -9.42 10.36
CA ASN A 70 -1.06 -9.59 10.40
C ASN A 70 -0.59 -10.88 9.70
N GLN A 71 -1.43 -11.51 8.89
CA GLN A 71 -1.04 -12.73 8.18
C GLN A 71 0.06 -12.44 7.18
N LYS A 72 0.96 -13.41 7.04
CA LYS A 72 2.01 -13.32 6.05
C LYS A 72 1.44 -13.62 4.66
N PRO A 73 1.78 -12.81 3.65
CA PRO A 73 1.46 -13.09 2.26
C PRO A 73 2.01 -14.43 1.79
N LEU A 74 1.35 -15.00 0.78
CA LEU A 74 1.85 -16.18 0.08
C LEU A 74 3.18 -15.91 -0.63
N GLN A 75 3.40 -14.68 -1.04
CA GLN A 75 4.59 -14.22 -1.76
C GLN A 75 5.11 -12.93 -1.13
N LYS A 76 6.44 -12.81 -1.06
CA LYS A 76 7.09 -11.67 -0.44
C LYS A 76 7.04 -10.44 -1.32
N THR A 77 6.91 -9.29 -0.68
CA THR A 77 7.09 -7.98 -1.29
C THR A 77 7.81 -7.07 -0.32
N TYR A 78 8.76 -6.30 -0.80
CA TYR A 78 9.37 -5.23 -0.03
C TYR A 78 9.66 -4.03 -0.94
N MET A 79 9.95 -2.91 -0.33
CA MET A 79 10.37 -1.70 -1.04
C MET A 79 11.53 -0.99 -0.36
N LYS A 80 12.14 -0.07 -1.11
CA LYS A 80 13.15 0.90 -0.67
C LYS A 80 12.76 2.28 -1.19
N MET A 81 13.15 3.34 -0.51
CA MET A 81 12.97 4.71 -0.97
C MET A 81 14.24 5.55 -0.79
N LEU A 82 14.46 6.44 -1.75
CA LEU A 82 15.46 7.51 -1.71
C LEU A 82 14.81 8.81 -2.18
N TRP A 83 15.43 9.93 -1.95
CA TRP A 83 14.98 11.22 -2.46
C TRP A 83 16.14 12.14 -2.80
N ASP A 84 15.91 13.09 -3.69
CA ASP A 84 16.77 14.22 -3.97
C ASP A 84 15.95 15.53 -3.96
N ASP A 85 16.54 16.65 -4.33
CA ASP A 85 15.85 17.95 -4.35
C ASP A 85 14.66 18.01 -5.31
N LYS A 86 14.48 17.02 -6.18
CA LYS A 86 13.46 17.02 -7.25
C LYS A 86 12.52 15.84 -7.21
N ASN A 87 13.01 14.68 -6.77
CA ASN A 87 12.30 13.43 -6.95
C ASN A 87 12.25 12.59 -5.67
N LEU A 88 11.16 11.87 -5.50
CA LEU A 88 11.06 10.69 -4.66
C LEU A 88 11.31 9.47 -5.54
N TYR A 89 12.26 8.62 -5.15
CA TYR A 89 12.58 7.36 -5.81
C TYR A 89 12.02 6.20 -5.00
N ILE A 90 11.33 5.29 -5.66
CA ILE A 90 10.74 4.11 -5.04
C ILE A 90 11.17 2.89 -5.85
N TYR A 91 11.75 1.92 -5.18
CA TYR A 91 12.01 0.59 -5.71
C TYR A 91 11.13 -0.42 -4.96
N ALA A 92 10.47 -1.30 -5.67
CA ALA A 92 9.72 -2.41 -5.08
C ALA A 92 10.08 -3.73 -5.77
N ARG A 93 10.23 -4.81 -4.97
CA ARG A 93 10.44 -6.16 -5.47
C ARG A 93 9.31 -7.06 -5.01
N LEU A 94 8.68 -7.69 -5.99
CA LEU A 94 7.53 -8.56 -5.82
C LEU A 94 7.92 -9.98 -6.27
N TYR A 95 8.14 -10.87 -5.30
CA TYR A 95 8.39 -12.28 -5.63
C TYR A 95 7.12 -12.89 -6.20
N GLU A 96 7.24 -13.59 -7.33
CA GLU A 96 6.11 -14.13 -8.04
C GLU A 96 6.53 -15.31 -8.93
N LYS A 97 5.84 -16.44 -8.74
CA LYS A 97 6.15 -17.67 -9.50
C LYS A 97 5.62 -17.64 -10.94
N HIS A 98 4.63 -16.83 -11.20
CA HIS A 98 4.04 -16.68 -12.53
C HIS A 98 3.78 -15.20 -12.78
N ILE A 99 4.70 -14.56 -13.47
CA ILE A 99 4.62 -13.13 -13.79
C ILE A 99 3.75 -12.96 -15.04
N TRP A 100 2.62 -12.32 -14.87
CA TRP A 100 1.68 -12.10 -15.95
C TRP A 100 1.01 -10.73 -15.91
N GLY A 101 0.53 -10.31 -17.08
CA GLY A 101 -0.26 -9.11 -17.23
C GLY A 101 -0.80 -9.02 -18.67
N ASN A 102 -1.92 -8.35 -18.84
CA ASN A 102 -2.55 -8.15 -20.15
C ASN A 102 -3.08 -6.74 -20.37
N ILE A 103 -2.88 -5.84 -19.40
CA ILE A 103 -3.29 -4.43 -19.51
C ILE A 103 -2.09 -3.61 -19.95
N THR A 104 -2.16 -3.09 -21.18
CA THR A 104 -1.09 -2.31 -21.83
C THR A 104 -1.46 -0.84 -22.05
N LYS A 105 -2.74 -0.49 -21.83
CA LYS A 105 -3.21 0.87 -22.02
C LYS A 105 -2.99 1.68 -20.74
N ARG A 106 -2.24 2.79 -20.82
CA ARG A 106 -2.12 3.76 -19.73
C ARG A 106 -3.51 4.23 -19.28
N ASP A 107 -3.67 4.47 -17.99
CA ASP A 107 -4.90 4.91 -17.34
C ASP A 107 -6.08 3.93 -17.48
N ALA A 108 -5.79 2.68 -17.80
CA ALA A 108 -6.75 1.60 -17.59
C ALA A 108 -6.75 1.16 -16.12
N VAL A 109 -7.77 0.44 -15.71
CA VAL A 109 -7.89 -0.09 -14.34
C VAL A 109 -6.85 -1.20 -14.12
N ILE A 110 -5.67 -0.82 -13.62
CA ILE A 110 -4.47 -1.67 -13.53
C ILE A 110 -4.62 -2.78 -12.50
N PHE A 111 -5.27 -2.54 -11.35
CA PHE A 111 -5.48 -3.54 -10.30
C PHE A 111 -6.27 -4.79 -10.76
N LYS A 112 -6.74 -4.83 -12.00
CA LYS A 112 -7.26 -6.06 -12.62
C LYS A 112 -6.15 -7.04 -13.06
N ASN A 113 -4.89 -6.60 -13.09
CA ASN A 113 -3.69 -7.43 -13.10
C ASN A 113 -3.10 -7.52 -11.69
N ASN A 114 -2.05 -8.34 -11.51
CA ASN A 114 -1.15 -8.18 -10.39
C ASN A 114 -0.40 -6.87 -10.57
N ASP A 115 -0.32 -6.07 -9.51
CA ASP A 115 0.30 -4.75 -9.58
C ASP A 115 0.96 -4.34 -8.27
N PHE A 116 1.63 -3.20 -8.34
CA PHE A 116 2.15 -2.46 -7.19
C PHE A 116 1.52 -1.09 -7.17
N GLU A 117 1.00 -0.71 -6.01
CA GLU A 117 0.28 0.54 -5.80
C GLU A 117 1.01 1.45 -4.81
N ILE A 118 0.96 2.74 -5.06
CA ILE A 118 1.58 3.79 -4.26
C ILE A 118 0.52 4.83 -3.91
N PHE A 119 0.36 5.11 -2.62
CA PHE A 119 -0.54 6.13 -2.10
C PHE A 119 0.27 7.20 -1.39
N LEU A 120 0.18 8.45 -1.84
CA LEU A 120 0.95 9.58 -1.29
C LEU A 120 0.03 10.72 -0.86
N LYS A 121 0.22 11.17 0.37
CA LYS A 121 -0.51 12.28 0.97
C LYS A 121 0.48 13.25 1.63
N PRO A 122 0.87 14.33 0.92
CA PRO A 122 1.94 15.22 1.35
C PRO A 122 1.56 16.14 2.52
N SER A 123 0.30 16.17 2.92
CA SER A 123 -0.16 16.98 4.04
C SER A 123 -1.19 16.25 4.89
N THR A 124 -1.11 16.41 6.19
CA THR A 124 -2.14 15.92 7.11
C THR A 124 -3.35 16.84 7.18
N TYR A 125 -3.19 18.10 6.76
CA TYR A 125 -4.24 19.11 6.80
C TYR A 125 -5.30 18.94 5.70
N TYR A 126 -4.86 18.64 4.46
CA TYR A 126 -5.77 18.42 3.33
C TYR A 126 -6.22 16.97 3.25
N SER A 127 -7.38 16.72 2.63
CA SER A 127 -7.93 15.37 2.44
C SER A 127 -7.43 14.68 1.17
N ASN A 128 -6.91 15.45 0.22
CA ASN A 128 -6.46 14.97 -1.10
C ASN A 128 -5.25 14.05 -0.99
N TYR A 129 -5.17 13.09 -1.89
CA TYR A 129 -4.01 12.22 -2.06
C TYR A 129 -3.90 11.71 -3.48
N GLY A 130 -2.68 11.39 -3.90
CA GLY A 130 -2.38 10.74 -5.16
C GLY A 130 -2.28 9.23 -5.01
N GLU A 131 -2.64 8.53 -6.06
CA GLU A 131 -2.50 7.09 -6.21
C GLU A 131 -1.82 6.80 -7.54
N LEU A 132 -0.92 5.83 -7.56
CA LEU A 132 -0.21 5.35 -8.73
C LEU A 132 -0.17 3.84 -8.70
N GLU A 133 -0.65 3.18 -9.74
CA GLU A 133 -0.59 1.73 -9.94
C GLU A 133 0.35 1.40 -11.11
N ILE A 134 1.10 0.31 -10.99
CA ILE A 134 1.96 -0.22 -12.05
C ILE A 134 1.90 -1.74 -12.07
N ASN A 135 1.71 -2.33 -13.25
CA ASN A 135 1.76 -3.78 -13.45
C ASN A 135 3.14 -4.25 -13.98
N ALA A 136 3.32 -5.57 -14.07
CA ALA A 136 4.56 -6.16 -14.56
C ALA A 136 4.89 -5.85 -16.03
N LEU A 137 3.95 -5.30 -16.81
CA LEU A 137 4.17 -4.79 -18.16
C LEU A 137 4.74 -3.35 -18.17
N GLY A 138 4.87 -2.71 -17.00
CA GLY A 138 5.24 -1.30 -16.89
C GLY A 138 4.11 -0.34 -17.25
N THR A 139 2.88 -0.82 -17.37
CA THR A 139 1.71 0.03 -17.60
C THR A 139 1.32 0.70 -16.31
N VAL A 140 1.11 2.00 -16.35
CA VAL A 140 0.77 2.81 -15.18
C VAL A 140 -0.62 3.42 -15.28
N TRP A 141 -1.22 3.64 -14.12
CA TRP A 141 -2.42 4.42 -13.91
C TRP A 141 -2.21 5.32 -12.69
N ASP A 142 -2.35 6.62 -12.88
CA ASP A 142 -2.26 7.60 -11.81
C ASP A 142 -3.58 8.37 -11.69
N LEU A 143 -4.00 8.60 -10.46
CA LEU A 143 -5.25 9.29 -10.15
C LEU A 143 -5.13 10.14 -8.90
N LEU A 144 -5.97 11.17 -8.84
CA LEU A 144 -6.04 12.08 -7.71
C LEU A 144 -7.41 11.92 -7.04
N LEU A 145 -7.40 11.65 -5.74
CA LEU A 145 -8.62 11.66 -4.93
C LEU A 145 -8.72 12.95 -4.11
N ASP A 146 -9.90 13.55 -4.14
CA ASP A 146 -10.22 14.72 -3.30
C ASP A 146 -10.38 14.34 -1.81
N LYS A 147 -10.81 13.10 -1.54
CA LYS A 147 -10.96 12.48 -0.23
C LYS A 147 -11.25 10.99 -0.37
N PRO A 148 -11.20 10.19 0.72
CA PRO A 148 -11.56 8.79 0.69
C PRO A 148 -12.96 8.51 0.14
N TYR A 149 -13.13 7.43 -0.63
CA TYR A 149 -14.43 7.03 -1.20
C TYR A 149 -15.53 6.88 -0.13
N ARG A 150 -15.19 6.33 1.05
CA ARG A 150 -16.14 6.19 2.18
C ARG A 150 -16.69 7.51 2.70
N LEU A 151 -16.03 8.63 2.39
CA LEU A 151 -16.47 10.00 2.70
C LEU A 151 -17.10 10.69 1.50
N GLY A 152 -17.49 9.94 0.46
CA GLY A 152 -18.06 10.47 -0.77
C GLY A 152 -17.01 11.08 -1.72
N GLY A 153 -15.74 10.67 -1.58
CA GLY A 153 -14.65 11.09 -2.47
C GLY A 153 -14.82 10.58 -3.89
N LYS A 154 -14.20 11.32 -4.82
CA LYS A 154 -14.19 11.00 -6.25
C LYS A 154 -12.76 11.02 -6.77
N ALA A 155 -12.44 10.04 -7.60
CA ALA A 155 -11.16 10.00 -8.29
C ALA A 155 -11.22 10.86 -9.55
N ASN A 156 -10.22 11.74 -9.72
CA ASN A 156 -9.90 12.34 -10.99
C ASN A 156 -8.92 11.42 -11.73
N THR A 157 -9.45 10.60 -12.62
CA THR A 157 -8.69 9.63 -13.43
C THR A 157 -8.01 10.26 -14.66
N LYS A 158 -8.14 11.58 -14.85
CA LYS A 158 -7.45 12.35 -15.88
C LYS A 158 -6.25 13.11 -15.31
N TRP A 159 -6.03 13.04 -14.00
CA TRP A 159 -4.84 13.59 -13.39
C TRP A 159 -3.64 12.73 -13.76
N ASN A 160 -2.51 13.38 -14.03
CA ASN A 160 -1.27 12.70 -14.35
C ASN A 160 -0.13 13.30 -13.54
N ILE A 161 0.77 12.47 -13.10
CA ILE A 161 2.06 12.88 -12.54
C ILE A 161 2.98 13.24 -13.72
N ASN A 162 3.12 14.53 -14.01
CA ASN A 162 3.97 14.96 -15.10
C ASN A 162 5.43 14.59 -14.85
N ASN A 163 6.13 14.14 -15.88
CA ASN A 163 7.53 13.68 -15.82
C ASN A 163 7.77 12.47 -14.90
N LEU A 164 6.71 11.73 -14.54
CA LEU A 164 6.86 10.41 -13.94
C LEU A 164 7.78 9.54 -14.80
N LYS A 165 8.73 8.87 -14.18
CA LYS A 165 9.53 7.82 -14.81
C LYS A 165 9.30 6.52 -14.06
N SER A 166 9.12 5.44 -14.79
CA SER A 166 9.00 4.12 -14.22
C SER A 166 9.60 3.08 -15.15
N SER A 167 10.18 2.05 -14.60
CA SER A 167 10.68 0.89 -15.33
C SER A 167 10.42 -0.38 -14.55
N VAL A 168 10.30 -1.49 -15.26
CA VAL A 168 10.09 -2.82 -14.68
C VAL A 168 11.20 -3.73 -15.13
N TYR A 169 11.78 -4.47 -14.20
CA TYR A 169 12.69 -5.57 -14.45
C TYR A 169 12.02 -6.89 -14.10
N ILE A 170 12.22 -7.92 -14.93
CA ILE A 170 11.65 -9.26 -14.75
C ILE A 170 12.80 -10.25 -14.59
N SER A 171 12.84 -10.91 -13.44
CA SER A 171 13.71 -12.07 -13.18
C SER A 171 12.92 -13.34 -13.44
N GLY A 172 12.83 -13.72 -14.70
CA GLY A 172 12.00 -14.80 -15.22
C GLY A 172 11.48 -14.47 -16.61
N THR A 173 10.25 -14.86 -16.90
CA THR A 173 9.60 -14.63 -18.18
C THR A 173 8.18 -14.10 -17.99
N LEU A 174 7.77 -13.17 -18.84
CA LEU A 174 6.43 -12.58 -18.77
C LEU A 174 5.43 -13.39 -19.59
N ASN A 175 4.27 -13.69 -19.02
CA ASN A 175 3.17 -14.40 -19.69
C ASN A 175 3.55 -15.79 -20.24
N LYS A 176 4.46 -16.48 -19.60
CA LYS A 176 4.86 -17.81 -19.99
C LYS A 176 4.54 -18.82 -18.89
N SER A 177 3.59 -19.69 -19.15
CA SER A 177 2.98 -20.54 -18.13
C SER A 177 3.70 -21.88 -17.88
N ASN A 178 4.72 -22.21 -18.66
CA ASN A 178 5.43 -23.50 -18.61
C ASN A 178 6.76 -23.46 -17.84
N ASP A 179 7.04 -22.36 -17.15
CA ASP A 179 8.18 -22.20 -16.25
C ASP A 179 7.76 -21.54 -14.93
N GLU A 180 8.68 -21.45 -13.99
CA GLU A 180 8.51 -20.69 -12.75
C GLU A 180 9.44 -19.49 -12.76
N ASP A 181 8.88 -18.32 -12.42
CA ASP A 181 9.60 -17.07 -12.30
C ASP A 181 10.14 -16.87 -10.88
N ASN A 182 10.98 -15.87 -10.71
CA ASN A 182 11.54 -15.51 -9.41
C ASN A 182 10.88 -14.26 -8.83
N PHE A 183 10.95 -13.13 -9.55
CA PHE A 183 10.34 -11.87 -9.14
C PHE A 183 10.23 -10.91 -10.32
N TRP A 184 9.40 -9.91 -10.17
CA TRP A 184 9.52 -8.67 -10.90
C TRP A 184 9.77 -7.51 -9.93
N SER A 185 10.38 -6.46 -10.44
CA SER A 185 10.60 -5.25 -9.66
C SER A 185 10.22 -4.03 -10.48
N CYS A 186 9.85 -2.97 -9.80
CA CYS A 186 9.64 -1.67 -10.42
C CYS A 186 10.50 -0.63 -9.72
N GLU A 187 11.01 0.28 -10.52
CA GLU A 187 11.71 1.46 -10.07
C GLU A 187 11.00 2.70 -10.62
N ILE A 188 10.73 3.65 -9.76
CA ILE A 188 9.84 4.77 -10.05
C ILE A 188 10.48 6.05 -9.52
N SER A 189 10.54 7.07 -10.37
CA SER A 189 10.95 8.43 -10.01
C SER A 189 9.75 9.37 -10.12
N ILE A 190 9.30 9.88 -8.99
CA ILE A 190 8.14 10.76 -8.85
C ILE A 190 8.62 12.18 -8.58
N PRO A 191 8.37 13.17 -9.45
CA PRO A 191 8.71 14.55 -9.16
C PRO A 191 7.97 15.05 -7.92
N LEU A 192 8.71 15.50 -6.91
CA LEU A 192 8.16 15.96 -5.63
C LEU A 192 7.17 17.10 -5.79
N ASN A 193 7.45 18.03 -6.71
CA ASN A 193 6.58 19.17 -6.98
C ASN A 193 5.20 18.75 -7.52
N GLU A 194 5.10 17.64 -8.26
CA GLU A 194 3.81 17.14 -8.76
C GLU A 194 2.94 16.62 -7.63
N ILE A 195 3.54 16.01 -6.61
CA ILE A 195 2.83 15.54 -5.42
C ILE A 195 2.46 16.72 -4.50
N LEU A 196 3.33 17.69 -4.35
CA LEU A 196 3.03 18.90 -3.56
C LEU A 196 1.85 19.69 -4.14
N LYS A 197 1.72 19.78 -5.47
CA LYS A 197 0.60 20.44 -6.17
C LYS A 197 -0.78 19.83 -5.85
N ILE A 198 -0.85 18.59 -5.36
CA ILE A 198 -2.11 17.97 -4.95
C ILE A 198 -2.89 18.84 -3.97
N ASN A 199 -2.17 19.56 -3.10
CA ASN A 199 -2.75 20.43 -2.07
C ASN A 199 -2.73 21.92 -2.43
N GLY A 200 -2.52 22.26 -3.69
CA GLY A 200 -2.46 23.64 -4.21
C GLY A 200 -1.03 24.08 -4.56
N ASN A 201 -0.86 25.32 -5.03
CA ASN A 201 0.41 25.78 -5.59
C ASN A 201 1.34 26.50 -4.59
N ASN A 202 1.00 26.53 -3.30
CA ASN A 202 1.67 27.35 -2.28
C ASN A 202 2.47 26.51 -1.28
N PHE A 203 3.12 25.45 -1.72
CA PHE A 203 3.98 24.65 -0.87
C PHE A 203 5.45 24.95 -1.13
N ASP A 204 6.22 25.01 -0.06
CA ASP A 204 7.67 25.00 -0.12
C ASP A 204 8.17 23.66 -0.68
N ASN A 205 9.37 23.66 -1.25
CA ASN A 205 10.04 22.42 -1.66
C ASN A 205 10.19 21.48 -0.45
N VAL A 206 10.19 20.18 -0.72
CA VAL A 206 10.49 19.17 0.29
C VAL A 206 11.90 19.40 0.83
N LYS A 207 12.05 19.27 2.14
CA LYS A 207 13.32 19.43 2.86
C LYS A 207 13.48 18.35 3.92
N ALA A 208 14.69 18.15 4.37
CA ALA A 208 14.97 17.27 5.50
C ALA A 208 14.15 17.68 6.73
N GLY A 209 13.53 16.69 7.36
CA GLY A 209 12.58 16.86 8.47
C GLY A 209 11.12 16.87 8.06
N ASP A 210 10.80 16.99 6.77
CA ASP A 210 9.42 16.88 6.30
C ASP A 210 8.89 15.47 6.45
N MET A 211 7.58 15.36 6.60
CA MET A 211 6.88 14.10 6.80
C MET A 211 5.61 14.05 5.96
N TRP A 212 5.42 12.95 5.24
CA TRP A 212 4.19 12.66 4.52
C TRP A 212 3.52 11.40 5.08
N ARG A 213 2.24 11.25 4.80
CA ARG A 213 1.57 9.95 4.89
C ARG A 213 1.69 9.22 3.57
N ALA A 214 2.00 7.93 3.65
CA ALA A 214 2.07 7.07 2.49
C ALA A 214 1.64 5.64 2.83
N ASN A 215 1.17 4.93 1.84
CA ASN A 215 1.08 3.47 1.92
C ASN A 215 1.40 2.85 0.56
N PHE A 216 1.71 1.58 0.60
CA PHE A 216 2.09 0.80 -0.58
C PHE A 216 1.35 -0.52 -0.51
N SER A 217 0.84 -0.95 -1.64
CA SER A 217 0.06 -2.18 -1.76
C SER A 217 0.58 -3.03 -2.92
N ARG A 218 0.33 -4.31 -2.83
CA ARG A 218 0.38 -5.25 -3.94
C ARG A 218 -0.99 -5.88 -4.07
N VAL A 219 -1.61 -5.75 -5.23
CA VAL A 219 -2.76 -6.56 -5.61
C VAL A 219 -2.25 -7.86 -6.23
N GLN A 220 -2.75 -8.98 -5.72
CA GLN A 220 -2.39 -10.31 -6.19
C GLN A 220 -3.64 -11.12 -6.51
N TRP A 221 -3.77 -11.53 -7.75
CA TRP A 221 -4.82 -12.44 -8.20
C TRP A 221 -4.30 -13.87 -8.25
N GLU A 222 -5.11 -14.82 -7.81
CA GLU A 222 -4.96 -16.19 -8.26
C GLU A 222 -5.37 -16.26 -9.73
N HIS A 223 -4.76 -17.17 -10.47
CA HIS A 223 -4.99 -17.31 -11.90
C HIS A 223 -5.35 -18.75 -12.27
N ASP A 224 -6.05 -18.89 -13.38
CA ASP A 224 -6.24 -20.11 -14.15
C ASP A 224 -5.51 -19.95 -15.49
N LEU A 225 -5.15 -21.09 -16.08
CA LEU A 225 -4.60 -21.14 -17.43
C LEU A 225 -5.71 -21.62 -18.37
N ILE A 226 -6.10 -20.77 -19.31
CA ILE A 226 -7.11 -21.07 -20.34
C ILE A 226 -6.38 -20.96 -21.69
N ASP A 227 -6.28 -22.09 -22.40
CA ASP A 227 -5.57 -22.18 -23.68
C ASP A 227 -4.14 -21.59 -23.61
N GLY A 228 -3.44 -21.84 -22.49
CA GLY A 228 -2.08 -21.37 -22.23
C GLY A 228 -1.99 -19.91 -21.81
N ASN A 229 -3.10 -19.18 -21.71
CA ASN A 229 -3.15 -17.79 -21.29
C ASN A 229 -3.59 -17.65 -19.84
N TYR A 230 -2.98 -16.72 -19.13
CA TYR A 230 -3.36 -16.37 -17.76
C TYR A 230 -4.72 -15.65 -17.73
N SER A 231 -5.55 -16.05 -16.81
CA SER A 231 -6.84 -15.44 -16.50
C SER A 231 -7.05 -15.40 -14.99
N ARG A 232 -7.67 -14.35 -14.47
CA ARG A 232 -8.02 -14.30 -13.05
C ARG A 232 -8.94 -15.47 -12.69
N LYS A 233 -8.56 -16.16 -11.61
CA LYS A 233 -9.27 -17.36 -11.17
C LYS A 233 -10.73 -17.08 -10.84
N LYS A 234 -11.58 -18.03 -11.23
CA LYS A 234 -13.01 -18.03 -10.89
C LYS A 234 -13.33 -19.21 -9.97
N ASP A 235 -14.29 -18.98 -9.08
CA ASP A 235 -14.89 -19.98 -8.21
C ASP A 235 -16.40 -19.93 -8.45
N ASP A 236 -17.02 -21.04 -8.83
CA ASP A 236 -18.44 -21.11 -9.23
C ASP A 236 -18.86 -20.01 -10.25
N GLY A 237 -17.98 -19.73 -11.22
CA GLY A 237 -18.21 -18.74 -12.27
C GLY A 237 -18.01 -17.28 -11.84
N LYS A 238 -17.77 -17.01 -10.57
CA LYS A 238 -17.46 -15.68 -10.04
C LYS A 238 -15.97 -15.48 -9.88
N LEU A 239 -15.48 -14.28 -10.12
CA LEU A 239 -14.07 -13.97 -9.85
C LEU A 239 -13.75 -14.21 -8.37
N LYS A 240 -12.71 -15.01 -8.13
CA LYS A 240 -12.14 -15.11 -6.80
C LYS A 240 -11.57 -13.75 -6.40
N ARG A 241 -11.72 -13.39 -5.14
CA ARG A 241 -11.25 -12.11 -4.64
C ARG A 241 -9.71 -12.06 -4.68
N GLU A 242 -9.18 -10.90 -5.02
CA GLU A 242 -7.76 -10.59 -4.95
C GLU A 242 -7.24 -10.58 -3.49
N TYR A 243 -5.96 -10.84 -3.34
CA TYR A 243 -5.22 -10.51 -2.12
C TYR A 243 -4.72 -9.08 -2.20
N ASN A 244 -4.76 -8.38 -1.08
CA ASN A 244 -4.14 -7.08 -0.92
C ASN A 244 -3.09 -7.18 0.18
N TRP A 245 -1.82 -7.02 -0.19
CA TRP A 245 -0.70 -7.05 0.74
C TRP A 245 -0.06 -5.67 0.83
N VAL A 246 0.12 -5.17 2.04
CA VAL A 246 0.44 -3.76 2.27
C VAL A 246 1.67 -3.57 3.14
N TRP A 247 2.33 -2.43 2.97
CA TRP A 247 3.39 -2.00 3.86
C TRP A 247 2.86 -1.64 5.24
N SER A 248 1.79 -0.86 5.34
CA SER A 248 1.15 -0.48 6.61
C SER A 248 -0.28 -0.97 6.64
N ARG A 249 -0.60 -1.82 7.63
CA ARG A 249 -1.90 -2.48 7.77
C ARG A 249 -3.05 -1.48 7.85
N GLN A 250 -4.17 -1.78 7.19
CA GLN A 250 -5.37 -0.96 7.19
C GLN A 250 -6.44 -1.46 8.18
N GLY A 251 -6.37 -2.74 8.61
CA GLY A 251 -7.35 -3.36 9.52
C GLY A 251 -8.65 -3.78 8.86
N GLN A 252 -8.80 -3.46 7.59
CA GLN A 252 -9.91 -3.88 6.73
C GLN A 252 -9.46 -3.86 5.27
N ILE A 253 -10.21 -4.53 4.39
CA ILE A 253 -9.87 -4.59 2.97
C ILE A 253 -10.31 -3.29 2.29
N ASN A 254 -9.50 -2.26 2.47
CA ASN A 254 -9.70 -0.93 1.88
C ASN A 254 -8.38 -0.14 1.98
N MET A 255 -7.78 0.21 0.86
CA MET A 255 -6.57 1.05 0.84
C MET A 255 -6.86 2.52 1.15
N HIS A 256 -8.09 2.98 0.94
CA HIS A 256 -8.46 4.39 1.07
C HIS A 256 -8.81 4.79 2.52
N ILE A 257 -7.90 4.47 3.44
CA ILE A 257 -7.96 4.86 4.86
C ILE A 257 -6.67 5.59 5.23
N PRO A 258 -6.49 6.83 4.79
CA PRO A 258 -5.24 7.58 5.01
C PRO A 258 -4.83 7.68 6.49
N GLU A 259 -5.77 7.55 7.41
CA GLU A 259 -5.52 7.55 8.85
C GLU A 259 -4.64 6.39 9.32
N ASN A 260 -4.68 5.26 8.60
CA ASN A 260 -3.93 4.05 8.90
C ASN A 260 -2.67 3.90 8.05
N TRP A 261 -2.45 4.79 7.08
CA TRP A 261 -1.22 4.78 6.30
C TRP A 261 -0.01 5.08 7.17
N GLY A 262 1.13 4.58 6.77
CA GLY A 262 2.39 4.85 7.43
C GLY A 262 2.85 6.30 7.28
N PHE A 263 3.99 6.58 7.89
CA PHE A 263 4.68 7.87 7.81
C PHE A 263 6.01 7.68 7.11
N ILE A 264 6.31 8.54 6.15
CA ILE A 264 7.61 8.64 5.49
C ILE A 264 8.25 9.97 5.88
N TYR A 265 9.52 9.92 6.29
CA TYR A 265 10.31 11.06 6.76
C TYR A 265 11.46 11.29 5.81
N PHE A 266 11.62 12.51 5.34
CA PHE A 266 12.72 12.95 4.48
C PHE A 266 13.90 13.35 5.34
N ASN A 267 15.03 12.62 5.24
CA ASN A 267 16.24 12.84 6.04
C ASN A 267 17.37 13.45 5.19
#